data_703ab58c2cbc0839498991afb194e1ac
#
_entry.id   703ab58c2cbc0839498991afb194e1ac
#
_cell.length_a   1.000
_cell.length_b   1.000
_cell.length_c   1.000
_cell.angle_alpha   90.00
_cell.angle_beta   90.00
_cell.angle_gamma   90.00
#
_symmetry.space_group_name_H-M   'P 1'
#
loop_
_entity.id
_entity.type
_entity.pdbx_description
1 polymer ?
#
loop_
_entity_poly.entity_id
_entity_poly.type
_entity_poly.pdbx_seq_one_letter_code
_entity_poly.pdbx_strand_id
1 'polypeptide(L)'
;MAQKDRYKELLKRYPDEVSKEQLWKICHISKKTARYLLQTGLIPCVQSGKKTRNYTIKMKDIIYYLKHREIYPEKYKLPAGSYNGTYVPKPKLPETVTASELQSYYRELFEQYPDVVTTRQASEMTGSSISCIVKWIRAGKVKAVPKCNTFIIPKCCLIEYMASYDYRNRRCKSKKQFEDIGGFLAWQQEKLS
;
A
#
# COMPACT_ATOMS: atom_id res chain seq x y z
N MET A 1 20.58 12.30 -33.15
CA MET A 1 21.81 11.96 -32.39
C MET A 1 22.06 10.48 -32.50
N ALA A 2 23.24 10.08 -32.97
CA ALA A 2 23.55 8.67 -33.14
C ALA A 2 23.62 7.95 -31.78
N GLN A 3 23.14 6.73 -31.70
CA GLN A 3 23.07 5.88 -30.48
C GLN A 3 24.44 5.73 -29.77
N LYS A 4 25.53 5.80 -30.54
CA LYS A 4 26.92 5.81 -30.00
C LYS A 4 27.23 7.05 -29.12
N ASP A 5 26.67 8.20 -29.41
CA ASP A 5 26.93 9.43 -28.64
C ASP A 5 26.20 9.44 -27.30
N ARG A 6 24.99 8.86 -27.25
CA ARG A 6 24.22 8.69 -26.00
C ARG A 6 24.97 7.87 -24.94
N TYR A 7 25.62 6.79 -25.32
CA TYR A 7 26.40 5.96 -24.38
C TYR A 7 27.68 6.64 -23.89
N LYS A 8 28.32 7.45 -24.74
CA LYS A 8 29.46 8.25 -24.33
C LYS A 8 29.08 9.34 -23.32
N GLU A 9 27.92 9.96 -23.49
CA GLU A 9 27.38 10.93 -22.52
C GLU A 9 27.07 10.29 -21.17
N LEU A 10 26.51 9.08 -21.16
CA LEU A 10 26.25 8.34 -19.92
C LEU A 10 27.56 8.05 -19.15
N LEU A 11 28.62 7.65 -19.84
CA LEU A 11 29.94 7.41 -19.25
C LEU A 11 30.56 8.70 -18.67
N LYS A 12 30.29 9.87 -19.25
CA LYS A 12 30.77 11.15 -18.73
C LYS A 12 29.97 11.63 -17.53
N ARG A 13 28.65 11.29 -17.49
CA ARG A 13 27.70 11.81 -16.50
C ARG A 13 27.67 11.00 -15.21
N TYR A 14 27.96 9.70 -15.27
CA TYR A 14 27.86 8.79 -14.14
C TYR A 14 29.21 8.14 -13.83
N PRO A 15 29.51 7.82 -12.56
CA PRO A 15 30.74 7.12 -12.18
C PRO A 15 30.74 5.69 -12.75
N ASP A 16 31.91 5.06 -12.72
CA ASP A 16 32.11 3.68 -13.21
C ASP A 16 31.26 2.64 -12.44
N GLU A 17 30.97 2.94 -11.18
CA GLU A 17 30.11 2.11 -10.33
C GLU A 17 28.90 2.90 -9.87
N VAL A 18 27.70 2.32 -10.05
CA VAL A 18 26.44 2.95 -9.73
C VAL A 18 25.58 2.06 -8.84
N SER A 19 24.68 2.69 -8.09
CA SER A 19 23.71 2.03 -7.23
C SER A 19 22.48 1.55 -8.03
N LYS A 20 21.67 0.66 -7.41
CA LYS A 20 20.37 0.26 -7.96
C LYS A 20 19.46 1.47 -8.22
N GLU A 21 19.56 2.52 -7.42
CA GLU A 21 18.76 3.73 -7.62
C GLU A 21 19.14 4.47 -8.90
N GLN A 22 20.41 4.57 -9.16
CA GLN A 22 20.92 5.16 -10.42
C GLN A 22 20.56 4.26 -11.61
N LEU A 23 20.68 2.93 -11.48
CA LEU A 23 20.33 1.98 -12.55
C LEU A 23 18.91 2.22 -13.09
N TRP A 24 17.87 2.23 -12.22
CA TRP A 24 16.51 2.37 -12.72
C TRP A 24 16.23 3.75 -13.34
N LYS A 25 16.93 4.81 -12.87
CA LYS A 25 16.86 6.15 -13.47
C LYS A 25 17.53 6.20 -14.84
N ILE A 26 18.76 5.64 -14.97
CA ILE A 26 19.51 5.60 -16.22
C ILE A 26 18.77 4.78 -17.30
N CYS A 27 18.24 3.64 -16.92
CA CYS A 27 17.60 2.72 -17.87
C CYS A 27 16.13 3.05 -18.12
N HIS A 28 15.54 4.03 -17.42
CA HIS A 28 14.11 4.38 -17.46
C HIS A 28 13.21 3.15 -17.25
N ILE A 29 13.52 2.34 -16.23
CA ILE A 29 12.77 1.14 -15.87
C ILE A 29 12.17 1.27 -14.46
N SER A 30 11.21 0.41 -14.10
CA SER A 30 10.65 0.40 -12.75
C SER A 30 11.67 -0.11 -11.71
N LYS A 31 11.53 0.31 -10.46
CA LYS A 31 12.33 -0.23 -9.33
C LYS A 31 12.21 -1.76 -9.22
N LYS A 32 11.05 -2.32 -9.58
CA LYS A 32 10.78 -3.75 -9.56
C LYS A 32 11.54 -4.46 -10.68
N THR A 33 11.52 -3.89 -11.89
CA THR A 33 12.30 -4.39 -13.03
C THR A 33 13.80 -4.38 -12.72
N ALA A 34 14.31 -3.27 -12.18
CA ALA A 34 15.72 -3.17 -11.80
C ALA A 34 16.11 -4.25 -10.77
N ARG A 35 15.25 -4.48 -9.75
CA ARG A 35 15.49 -5.54 -8.76
C ARG A 35 15.52 -6.93 -9.41
N TYR A 36 14.57 -7.22 -10.28
CA TYR A 36 14.50 -8.49 -11.00
C TYR A 36 15.77 -8.74 -11.82
N LEU A 37 16.19 -7.78 -12.66
CA LEU A 37 17.37 -7.89 -13.51
C LEU A 37 18.67 -8.15 -12.72
N LEU A 38 18.80 -7.56 -11.51
CA LEU A 38 19.93 -7.78 -10.63
C LEU A 38 19.87 -9.13 -9.92
N GLN A 39 18.68 -9.54 -9.45
CA GLN A 39 18.51 -10.81 -8.74
C GLN A 39 18.65 -12.03 -9.65
N THR A 40 18.26 -11.92 -10.92
CA THR A 40 18.39 -12.98 -11.93
C THR A 40 19.77 -12.99 -12.60
N GLY A 41 20.66 -12.06 -12.27
CA GLY A 41 21.99 -11.95 -12.89
C GLY A 41 21.97 -11.48 -14.34
N LEU A 42 20.81 -11.04 -14.87
CA LEU A 42 20.72 -10.46 -16.22
C LEU A 42 21.52 -9.16 -16.35
N ILE A 43 21.72 -8.45 -15.27
CA ILE A 43 22.70 -7.38 -15.11
C ILE A 43 23.66 -7.81 -13.99
N PRO A 44 24.95 -8.01 -14.27
CA PRO A 44 25.94 -8.35 -13.25
C PRO A 44 26.04 -7.26 -12.18
N CYS A 45 26.14 -7.68 -10.92
CA CYS A 45 26.28 -6.76 -9.80
C CYS A 45 27.02 -7.42 -8.63
N VAL A 46 27.62 -6.59 -7.80
CA VAL A 46 28.19 -7.00 -6.52
C VAL A 46 27.20 -6.69 -5.42
N GLN A 47 26.93 -7.66 -4.55
CA GLN A 47 26.05 -7.49 -3.39
C GLN A 47 26.88 -7.31 -2.13
N SER A 48 26.65 -6.23 -1.40
CA SER A 48 27.38 -5.91 -0.15
C SER A 48 26.81 -6.58 1.10
N GLY A 49 25.66 -7.25 1.00
CA GLY A 49 24.92 -7.82 2.15
C GLY A 49 24.27 -6.80 3.09
N LYS A 50 24.46 -5.50 2.88
CA LYS A 50 23.88 -4.43 3.69
C LYS A 50 22.38 -4.26 3.41
N LYS A 51 21.60 -3.84 4.42
CA LYS A 51 20.16 -3.55 4.27
C LYS A 51 19.90 -2.41 3.26
N THR A 52 20.80 -1.45 3.19
CA THR A 52 20.74 -0.30 2.27
C THR A 52 21.93 -0.32 1.32
N ARG A 53 21.75 0.19 0.09
CA ARG A 53 22.79 0.25 -0.96
C ARG A 53 23.48 -1.10 -1.22
N ASN A 54 22.68 -2.17 -1.22
CA ASN A 54 23.18 -3.54 -1.35
C ASN A 54 23.82 -3.86 -2.71
N TYR A 55 23.50 -3.13 -3.76
CA TYR A 55 23.94 -3.44 -5.12
C TYR A 55 24.91 -2.38 -5.64
N THR A 56 26.07 -2.83 -6.11
CA THR A 56 27.06 -2.06 -6.89
C THR A 56 27.12 -2.63 -8.29
N ILE A 57 26.91 -1.79 -9.30
CA ILE A 57 26.76 -2.18 -10.70
C ILE A 57 27.76 -1.40 -11.54
N LYS A 58 28.52 -2.07 -12.38
CA LYS A 58 29.47 -1.38 -13.27
C LYS A 58 28.73 -0.73 -14.44
N MET A 59 29.11 0.49 -14.77
CA MET A 59 28.48 1.26 -15.84
C MET A 59 28.54 0.56 -17.21
N LYS A 60 29.64 -0.17 -17.48
CA LYS A 60 29.78 -0.99 -18.69
C LYS A 60 28.68 -2.05 -18.82
N ASP A 61 28.26 -2.66 -17.71
CA ASP A 61 27.24 -3.71 -17.71
C ASP A 61 25.84 -3.13 -17.96
N ILE A 62 25.62 -1.89 -17.51
CA ILE A 62 24.38 -1.12 -17.81
C ILE A 62 24.33 -0.78 -19.31
N ILE A 63 25.44 -0.33 -19.90
CA ILE A 63 25.51 -0.05 -21.34
C ILE A 63 25.31 -1.33 -22.15
N TYR A 64 25.90 -2.44 -21.71
CA TYR A 64 25.66 -3.75 -22.34
C TYR A 64 24.18 -4.11 -22.30
N TYR A 65 23.53 -3.99 -21.14
CA TYR A 65 22.09 -4.22 -20.98
C TYR A 65 21.27 -3.32 -21.92
N LEU A 66 21.55 -2.01 -21.98
CA LEU A 66 20.80 -1.07 -22.83
C LEU A 66 20.87 -1.46 -24.32
N LYS A 67 22.05 -1.87 -24.79
CA LYS A 67 22.26 -2.35 -26.17
C LYS A 67 21.50 -3.64 -26.43
N HIS A 68 21.63 -4.62 -25.52
CA HIS A 68 21.06 -5.94 -25.73
C HIS A 68 19.53 -5.98 -25.54
N ARG A 69 18.99 -5.11 -24.68
CA ARG A 69 17.55 -4.97 -24.48
C ARG A 69 16.81 -4.58 -25.78
N GLU A 70 17.42 -3.80 -26.62
CA GLU A 70 16.84 -3.39 -27.91
C GLU A 70 16.82 -4.55 -28.92
N ILE A 71 17.85 -5.41 -28.89
CA ILE A 71 17.98 -6.55 -29.78
C ILE A 71 17.18 -7.75 -29.29
N TYR A 72 17.20 -8.01 -27.99
CA TYR A 72 16.56 -9.16 -27.34
C TYR A 72 15.58 -8.72 -26.23
N PRO A 73 14.48 -8.02 -26.56
CA PRO A 73 13.57 -7.48 -25.55
C PRO A 73 12.93 -8.56 -24.67
N GLU A 74 12.65 -9.74 -25.23
CA GLU A 74 12.01 -10.84 -24.49
C GLU A 74 12.89 -11.37 -23.34
N LYS A 75 14.21 -11.39 -23.51
CA LYS A 75 15.16 -11.86 -22.48
C LYS A 75 15.11 -11.01 -21.21
N TYR A 76 14.78 -9.72 -21.34
CA TYR A 76 14.80 -8.74 -20.24
C TYR A 76 13.41 -8.37 -19.74
N LYS A 77 12.36 -8.99 -20.28
CA LYS A 77 10.99 -8.82 -19.75
C LYS A 77 10.86 -9.52 -18.40
N LEU A 78 10.09 -8.89 -17.52
CA LEU A 78 9.64 -9.61 -16.34
C LEU A 78 8.72 -10.77 -16.75
N PRO A 79 8.77 -11.90 -16.04
CA PRO A 79 7.83 -12.98 -16.24
C PRO A 79 6.38 -12.48 -16.20
N ALA A 80 5.51 -13.06 -17.02
CA ALA A 80 4.08 -12.78 -16.98
C ALA A 80 3.56 -12.95 -15.54
N GLY A 81 2.70 -12.06 -15.09
CA GLY A 81 2.22 -12.04 -13.71
C GLY A 81 3.12 -11.33 -12.69
N SER A 82 4.36 -10.95 -13.04
CA SER A 82 5.24 -10.24 -12.12
C SER A 82 4.70 -8.87 -11.66
N TYR A 83 3.88 -8.20 -12.49
CA TYR A 83 3.15 -6.98 -12.13
C TYR A 83 1.79 -7.25 -11.54
N ASN A 84 1.24 -8.42 -11.81
CA ASN A 84 0.05 -8.95 -11.20
C ASN A 84 0.47 -9.65 -9.89
N GLY A 85 0.82 -8.88 -8.85
CA GLY A 85 0.38 -9.32 -7.54
C GLY A 85 -1.11 -9.57 -7.77
N THR A 86 -1.64 -10.70 -7.35
CA THR A 86 -3.06 -11.00 -7.43
C THR A 86 -3.81 -9.75 -6.99
N TYR A 87 -4.26 -8.95 -7.97
CA TYR A 87 -5.15 -7.83 -7.69
C TYR A 87 -6.46 -8.51 -7.30
N VAL A 88 -6.58 -8.80 -6.03
CA VAL A 88 -7.87 -9.12 -5.44
C VAL A 88 -8.62 -7.79 -5.42
N PRO A 89 -9.68 -7.64 -6.23
CA PRO A 89 -10.47 -6.45 -6.20
C PRO A 89 -10.92 -6.21 -4.75
N LYS A 90 -10.53 -5.06 -4.20
CA LYS A 90 -10.94 -4.73 -2.84
C LYS A 90 -12.45 -4.51 -2.84
N PRO A 91 -13.18 -5.10 -1.90
CA PRO A 91 -14.62 -4.95 -1.82
C PRO A 91 -14.97 -3.47 -1.68
N LYS A 92 -16.02 -3.05 -2.39
CA LYS A 92 -16.57 -1.69 -2.33
C LYS A 92 -18.00 -1.77 -1.86
N LEU A 93 -18.40 -0.84 -1.02
CA LEU A 93 -19.81 -0.68 -0.64
C LEU A 93 -20.60 -0.12 -1.85
N PRO A 94 -21.75 -0.70 -2.20
CA PRO A 94 -22.68 -0.08 -3.15
C PRO A 94 -23.12 1.31 -2.67
N GLU A 95 -23.42 2.20 -3.59
CA GLU A 95 -23.91 3.55 -3.27
C GLU A 95 -25.28 3.53 -2.58
N THR A 96 -26.06 2.47 -2.81
CA THR A 96 -27.38 2.25 -2.22
C THR A 96 -27.36 1.95 -0.72
N VAL A 97 -26.19 1.59 -0.16
CA VAL A 97 -26.06 1.22 1.26
C VAL A 97 -26.23 2.44 2.15
N THR A 98 -27.23 2.36 3.03
CA THR A 98 -27.54 3.43 4.00
C THR A 98 -26.61 3.40 5.21
N ALA A 99 -26.52 4.53 5.91
CA ALA A 99 -25.77 4.60 7.17
C ALA A 99 -26.44 3.74 8.27
N SER A 100 -27.76 3.62 8.24
CA SER A 100 -28.52 2.83 9.22
C SER A 100 -28.21 1.33 9.12
N GLU A 101 -28.14 0.78 7.90
CA GLU A 101 -27.78 -0.63 7.68
C GLU A 101 -26.37 -0.93 8.19
N LEU A 102 -25.41 -0.04 7.90
CA LEU A 102 -24.04 -0.18 8.41
C LEU A 102 -23.97 -0.06 9.94
N GLN A 103 -24.77 0.82 10.54
CA GLN A 103 -24.82 0.90 12.01
C GLN A 103 -25.35 -0.39 12.62
N SER A 104 -26.40 -0.98 12.04
CA SER A 104 -26.96 -2.25 12.50
C SER A 104 -25.93 -3.37 12.42
N TYR A 105 -25.24 -3.49 11.28
CA TYR A 105 -24.15 -4.44 11.09
C TYR A 105 -23.01 -4.24 12.11
N TYR A 106 -22.55 -3.03 12.30
CA TYR A 106 -21.45 -2.75 13.24
C TYR A 106 -21.87 -2.96 14.71
N ARG A 107 -23.14 -2.76 15.06
CA ARG A 107 -23.65 -3.11 16.40
C ARG A 107 -23.56 -4.60 16.66
N GLU A 108 -23.98 -5.42 15.71
CA GLU A 108 -23.86 -6.88 15.81
C GLU A 108 -22.39 -7.32 15.82
N LEU A 109 -21.56 -6.79 14.90
CA LEU A 109 -20.14 -7.13 14.79
C LEU A 109 -19.35 -6.81 16.07
N PHE A 110 -19.71 -5.75 16.78
CA PHE A 110 -19.01 -5.26 17.97
C PHE A 110 -19.77 -5.50 19.27
N GLU A 111 -20.68 -6.47 19.28
CA GLU A 111 -21.48 -6.80 20.48
C GLU A 111 -20.59 -7.15 21.68
N GLN A 112 -19.47 -7.86 21.44
CA GLN A 112 -18.52 -8.26 22.49
C GLN A 112 -17.74 -7.10 23.13
N TYR A 113 -17.75 -5.92 22.52
CA TYR A 113 -17.09 -4.76 23.10
C TYR A 113 -18.02 -4.01 24.06
N PRO A 114 -17.49 -3.45 25.16
CA PRO A 114 -18.29 -2.67 26.11
C PRO A 114 -18.87 -1.41 25.44
N ASP A 115 -19.92 -0.81 26.03
CA ASP A 115 -20.56 0.39 25.48
C ASP A 115 -19.64 1.62 25.46
N VAL A 116 -18.58 1.56 26.25
CA VAL A 116 -17.54 2.60 26.30
C VAL A 116 -16.19 1.96 26.05
N VAL A 117 -15.53 2.37 24.99
CA VAL A 117 -14.26 1.80 24.55
C VAL A 117 -13.09 2.78 24.73
N THR A 118 -11.92 2.23 24.97
CA THR A 118 -10.66 2.98 24.98
C THR A 118 -10.16 3.24 23.56
N THR A 119 -9.20 4.16 23.39
CA THR A 119 -8.54 4.39 22.09
C THR A 119 -7.87 3.14 21.54
N ARG A 120 -7.40 2.23 22.41
CA ARG A 120 -6.81 0.94 22.01
C ARG A 120 -7.87 0.01 21.43
N GLN A 121 -8.98 -0.17 22.12
CA GLN A 121 -10.10 -0.97 21.62
C GLN A 121 -10.68 -0.39 20.31
N ALA A 122 -10.83 0.94 20.22
CA ALA A 122 -11.24 1.59 18.98
C ALA A 122 -10.25 1.35 17.83
N SER A 123 -8.96 1.28 18.14
CA SER A 123 -7.91 0.91 17.16
C SER A 123 -8.09 -0.55 16.69
N GLU A 124 -8.39 -1.47 17.57
CA GLU A 124 -8.67 -2.87 17.26
C GLU A 124 -9.95 -3.02 16.42
N MET A 125 -11.04 -2.34 16.80
CA MET A 125 -12.32 -2.33 16.09
C MET A 125 -12.20 -1.81 14.64
N THR A 126 -11.40 -0.75 14.42
CA THR A 126 -11.30 -0.09 13.11
C THR A 126 -10.08 -0.54 12.29
N GLY A 127 -9.13 -1.24 12.90
CA GLY A 127 -7.82 -1.56 12.30
C GLY A 127 -6.98 -0.31 11.98
N SER A 128 -7.29 0.82 12.61
CA SER A 128 -6.56 2.08 12.43
C SER A 128 -5.65 2.34 13.61
N SER A 129 -4.52 3.01 13.41
CA SER A 129 -3.60 3.32 14.52
C SER A 129 -4.25 4.23 15.58
N ILE A 130 -3.79 4.15 16.83
CA ILE A 130 -4.25 5.00 17.94
C ILE A 130 -4.11 6.48 17.58
N SER A 131 -3.02 6.88 16.92
CA SER A 131 -2.83 8.25 16.46
C SER A 131 -3.89 8.69 15.44
N CYS A 132 -4.41 7.77 14.62
CA CYS A 132 -5.51 8.04 13.71
C CYS A 132 -6.82 8.27 14.47
N ILE A 133 -7.11 7.44 15.48
CA ILE A 133 -8.29 7.60 16.35
C ILE A 133 -8.24 8.97 17.06
N VAL A 134 -7.11 9.32 17.64
CA VAL A 134 -6.93 10.62 18.30
C VAL A 134 -7.14 11.80 17.33
N LYS A 135 -6.68 11.68 16.08
CA LYS A 135 -6.95 12.69 15.05
C LYS A 135 -8.44 12.82 14.74
N TRP A 136 -9.20 11.74 14.69
CA TRP A 136 -10.66 11.81 14.49
C TRP A 136 -11.38 12.48 15.65
N ILE A 137 -10.96 12.19 16.88
CA ILE A 137 -11.52 12.81 18.07
C ILE A 137 -11.23 14.33 18.07
N ARG A 138 -9.97 14.72 17.84
CA ARG A 138 -9.57 16.14 17.80
C ARG A 138 -10.21 16.90 16.65
N ALA A 139 -10.53 16.23 15.56
CA ALA A 139 -11.25 16.80 14.43
C ALA A 139 -12.78 16.84 14.64
N GLY A 140 -13.30 16.43 15.81
CA GLY A 140 -14.74 16.39 16.11
C GLY A 140 -15.53 15.32 15.38
N LYS A 141 -14.84 14.40 14.67
CA LYS A 141 -15.49 13.33 13.90
C LYS A 141 -16.02 12.20 14.79
N VAL A 142 -15.38 11.96 15.92
CA VAL A 142 -15.80 10.98 16.93
C VAL A 142 -15.90 11.69 18.25
N LYS A 143 -17.08 11.64 18.87
CA LYS A 143 -17.29 12.19 20.22
C LYS A 143 -16.57 11.30 21.23
N ALA A 144 -15.83 11.91 22.14
CA ALA A 144 -15.08 11.21 23.18
C ALA A 144 -14.88 12.11 24.41
N VAL A 145 -14.69 11.49 25.55
CA VAL A 145 -14.40 12.19 26.81
C VAL A 145 -12.91 12.01 27.14
N PRO A 146 -12.16 13.09 27.40
CA PRO A 146 -10.79 12.98 27.84
C PRO A 146 -10.72 12.30 29.23
N LYS A 147 -9.78 11.37 29.40
CA LYS A 147 -9.50 10.72 30.69
C LYS A 147 -8.00 10.56 30.87
N CYS A 148 -7.41 11.34 31.77
CA CYS A 148 -5.96 11.41 31.96
C CYS A 148 -5.24 11.64 30.59
N ASN A 149 -4.35 10.77 30.19
CA ASN A 149 -3.61 10.88 28.92
C ASN A 149 -4.26 10.15 27.75
N THR A 150 -5.54 9.77 27.85
CA THR A 150 -6.26 9.00 26.82
C THR A 150 -7.67 9.53 26.64
N PHE A 151 -8.43 8.91 25.74
CA PHE A 151 -9.84 9.22 25.50
C PHE A 151 -10.69 7.98 25.75
N ILE A 152 -11.89 8.23 26.26
CA ILE A 152 -12.96 7.25 26.38
C ILE A 152 -14.01 7.60 25.33
N ILE A 153 -14.39 6.61 24.53
CA ILE A 153 -15.23 6.78 23.35
C ILE A 153 -16.50 5.97 23.55
N PRO A 154 -17.69 6.58 23.55
CA PRO A 154 -18.94 5.80 23.47
C PRO A 154 -18.93 4.95 22.18
N LYS A 155 -19.20 3.66 22.30
CA LYS A 155 -19.20 2.71 21.17
C LYS A 155 -20.15 3.17 20.06
N CYS A 156 -21.31 3.70 20.42
CA CYS A 156 -22.28 4.26 19.47
C CYS A 156 -21.67 5.39 18.62
N CYS A 157 -20.94 6.32 19.21
CA CYS A 157 -20.30 7.43 18.47
C CYS A 157 -19.21 6.94 17.51
N LEU A 158 -18.47 5.88 17.87
CA LEU A 158 -17.52 5.26 16.98
C LEU A 158 -18.24 4.58 15.79
N ILE A 159 -19.30 3.84 16.06
CA ILE A 159 -20.13 3.16 15.04
C ILE A 159 -20.78 4.20 14.09
N GLU A 160 -21.33 5.29 14.62
CA GLU A 160 -21.87 6.39 13.82
C GLU A 160 -20.84 6.94 12.84
N TYR A 161 -19.61 7.19 13.33
CA TYR A 161 -18.53 7.65 12.46
C TYR A 161 -18.13 6.60 11.43
N MET A 162 -18.04 5.30 11.80
CA MET A 162 -17.72 4.22 10.87
C MET A 162 -18.78 4.05 9.77
N ALA A 163 -20.03 4.33 10.06
CA ALA A 163 -21.12 4.33 9.09
C ALA A 163 -21.19 5.63 8.25
N SER A 164 -20.47 6.68 8.61
CA SER A 164 -20.51 7.99 7.93
C SER A 164 -19.88 7.94 6.53
N TYR A 165 -20.29 8.89 5.68
CA TYR A 165 -19.71 9.09 4.35
C TYR A 165 -18.19 9.30 4.42
N ASP A 166 -17.71 10.11 5.36
CA ASP A 166 -16.29 10.42 5.57
C ASP A 166 -15.44 9.18 5.80
N TYR A 167 -15.90 8.26 6.65
CA TYR A 167 -15.19 7.02 6.94
C TYR A 167 -15.21 6.06 5.76
N ARG A 168 -16.37 5.91 5.11
CA ARG A 168 -16.55 5.01 3.95
C ARG A 168 -15.69 5.42 2.77
N ASN A 169 -15.54 6.72 2.51
CA ASN A 169 -14.88 7.27 1.32
C ASN A 169 -13.46 7.76 1.56
N ARG A 170 -12.88 7.53 2.74
CA ARG A 170 -11.50 7.91 3.00
C ARG A 170 -10.52 7.23 2.03
N ARG A 171 -9.50 7.97 1.59
CA ARG A 171 -8.49 7.52 0.61
C ARG A 171 -7.72 6.28 1.08
N CYS A 172 -7.31 6.26 2.36
CA CYS A 172 -6.55 5.16 2.95
C CYS A 172 -7.43 4.35 3.89
N LYS A 173 -7.78 3.13 3.48
CA LYS A 173 -8.54 2.16 4.27
C LYS A 173 -7.59 1.15 4.92
N SER A 174 -7.88 0.74 6.16
CA SER A 174 -7.17 -0.35 6.84
C SER A 174 -7.54 -1.71 6.20
N LYS A 175 -6.71 -2.73 6.44
CA LYS A 175 -7.04 -4.11 6.03
C LYS A 175 -8.38 -4.55 6.65
N LYS A 176 -8.55 -4.30 7.95
CA LYS A 176 -9.78 -4.60 8.67
C LYS A 176 -11.01 -3.91 8.06
N GLN A 177 -10.90 -2.64 7.63
CA GLN A 177 -12.03 -1.97 6.97
C GLN A 177 -12.46 -2.67 5.67
N PHE A 178 -11.53 -3.28 4.92
CA PHE A 178 -11.91 -4.07 3.74
C PHE A 178 -12.54 -5.40 4.12
N GLU A 179 -12.08 -6.03 5.20
CA GLU A 179 -12.68 -7.24 5.77
C GLU A 179 -14.10 -6.95 6.25
N ASP A 180 -14.31 -5.84 6.97
CA ASP A 180 -15.64 -5.41 7.45
C ASP A 180 -16.59 -5.10 6.28
N ILE A 181 -16.12 -4.49 5.20
CA ILE A 181 -16.93 -4.29 3.98
C ILE A 181 -17.34 -5.63 3.37
N GLY A 182 -16.43 -6.59 3.28
CA GLY A 182 -16.75 -7.94 2.79
C GLY A 182 -17.75 -8.65 3.68
N GLY A 183 -17.58 -8.58 4.99
CA GLY A 183 -18.50 -9.12 5.99
C GLY A 183 -19.89 -8.49 5.92
N PHE A 184 -19.98 -7.17 5.75
CA PHE A 184 -21.25 -6.47 5.57
C PHE A 184 -22.01 -6.96 4.33
N LEU A 185 -21.34 -7.14 3.20
CA LEU A 185 -21.97 -7.63 1.98
C LEU A 185 -22.53 -9.06 2.15
N ALA A 186 -21.81 -9.92 2.86
CA ALA A 186 -22.29 -11.27 3.19
C ALA A 186 -23.50 -11.21 4.14
N TRP A 187 -23.41 -10.42 5.21
CA TRP A 187 -24.51 -10.21 6.17
C TRP A 187 -25.79 -9.67 5.51
N GLN A 188 -25.66 -8.76 4.54
CA GLN A 188 -26.78 -8.23 3.78
C GLN A 188 -27.46 -9.33 2.93
N GLN A 189 -26.68 -10.22 2.32
CA GLN A 189 -27.20 -11.34 1.54
C GLN A 189 -27.98 -12.34 2.42
N GLU A 190 -27.47 -12.63 3.63
CA GLU A 190 -28.14 -13.53 4.58
C GLU A 190 -29.51 -12.98 5.07
N LYS A 191 -29.64 -11.65 5.21
CA LYS A 191 -30.92 -11.01 5.62
C LYS A 191 -31.93 -10.90 4.50
N LEU A 192 -31.54 -11.09 3.25
CA LEU A 192 -32.43 -11.05 2.08
C LEU A 192 -32.86 -12.45 1.63
N SER A 193 -32.26 -13.49 2.20
CA SER A 193 -32.60 -14.91 1.95
C SER A 193 -33.65 -15.41 2.93
#